data_90d1d4064021cb8cf984762b07ecdf00
#
_entry.id   90d1d4064021cb8cf984762b07ecdf00
#
_cell.length_a   1.000
_cell.length_b   1.000
_cell.length_c   1.000
_cell.angle_alpha   90.00
_cell.angle_beta   90.00
_cell.angle_gamma   90.00
#
_symmetry.space_group_name_H-M   'P 1'
#
loop_
_entity.id
_entity.type
_entity.pdbx_description
1 polymer ?
#
loop_
_entity_poly.entity_id
_entity_poly.type
_entity_poly.pdbx_seq_one_letter_code
_entity_poly.pdbx_strand_id
1 'polypeptide(L)'
;MTIHANAAEQAKEIKRLEREQARPKGPSYFYYLLLIVSIVYIADEVASAIGQQMQSVIAQAIFAPVFGAEMAVARMSALGQLSLLGMVVAIMYKPLSDRYGRKPFLVINTMGMGVGLLIISAAANIPVYLAGYAVIQFFTPHDMQAVYLLESTPARHRAKYYSVVKGISMVGVMLIPLLRRIFMGGGHANWRFVFFVPALIAAAVALVALLSIRETDAFLARRLEYLRMGEAEREAAKKEKSAERAQGGFFAALKFCMRHKQLRWLLIGGGFLMWGWLMTMYYETTMTYGYAAQFLEQGMELERAQVSATPFVTQALFWFPVGCGAFTFIQGFFSDQWGRKPAVIVMSSCAVISFGLFYLGANLHWSPWMVGLCCGAAIGSYWAALDIVGGIMCSESTPTNLRSSVLGVQPMLSAICSLVALGAGLVLINVLGDAYAGIISLGLSIPGILIGLVIIFWKVRETKNADLEALTGREEPITQKG
;
A
#
# COMPACT_ATOMS: atom_id res chain seq x y z
N MET A 1 -2.28 29.84 -38.88
CA MET A 1 -2.99 30.32 -37.68
C MET A 1 -2.76 29.44 -36.47
N THR A 2 -2.61 28.11 -36.60
CA THR A 2 -2.43 27.15 -35.44
C THR A 2 -1.08 27.26 -34.72
N ILE A 3 0.02 27.64 -35.43
CA ILE A 3 1.38 27.73 -34.80
C ILE A 3 1.51 28.96 -33.91
N HIS A 4 0.93 30.10 -34.30
CA HIS A 4 0.97 31.34 -33.49
C HIS A 4 0.08 31.27 -32.25
N ALA A 5 -1.05 30.58 -32.30
CA ALA A 5 -1.91 30.33 -31.14
C ALA A 5 -1.17 29.47 -30.10
N ASN A 6 -0.43 28.46 -30.55
CA ASN A 6 0.37 27.59 -29.67
C ASN A 6 1.51 28.35 -28.97
N ALA A 7 2.19 29.27 -29.64
CA ALA A 7 3.29 30.07 -29.09
C ALA A 7 2.81 31.09 -28.04
N ALA A 8 1.66 31.74 -28.31
CA ALA A 8 1.06 32.69 -27.35
C ALA A 8 0.55 32.00 -26.07
N GLU A 9 -0.04 30.81 -26.21
CA GLU A 9 -0.51 30.00 -25.12
C GLU A 9 0.66 29.47 -24.27
N GLN A 10 1.73 29.02 -24.92
CA GLN A 10 2.99 28.63 -24.28
C GLN A 10 3.63 29.79 -23.51
N ALA A 11 3.71 30.98 -24.09
CA ALA A 11 4.25 32.16 -23.41
C ALA A 11 3.41 32.55 -22.18
N LYS A 12 2.09 32.38 -22.24
CA LYS A 12 1.18 32.61 -21.12
C LYS A 12 1.39 31.59 -20.01
N GLU A 13 1.59 30.32 -20.36
CA GLU A 13 1.89 29.25 -19.41
C GLU A 13 3.25 29.51 -18.70
N ILE A 14 4.30 29.85 -19.46
CA ILE A 14 5.62 30.19 -18.90
C ILE A 14 5.50 31.32 -17.88
N LYS A 15 4.86 32.45 -18.23
CA LYS A 15 4.67 33.58 -17.30
C LYS A 15 3.90 33.20 -16.04
N ARG A 16 2.91 32.31 -16.15
CA ARG A 16 2.16 31.80 -15.01
C ARG A 16 3.05 30.99 -14.08
N LEU A 17 3.84 30.05 -14.62
CA LEU A 17 4.73 29.18 -13.86
C LEU A 17 5.87 29.97 -13.21
N GLU A 18 6.44 30.96 -13.90
CA GLU A 18 7.46 31.87 -13.35
C GLU A 18 6.93 32.69 -12.17
N ARG A 19 5.69 33.19 -12.26
CA ARG A 19 5.05 33.90 -11.15
C ARG A 19 4.81 32.96 -9.95
N GLU A 20 4.45 31.72 -10.21
CA GLU A 20 4.24 30.73 -9.14
C GLU A 20 5.57 30.34 -8.46
N GLN A 21 6.64 30.14 -9.24
CA GLN A 21 7.97 29.85 -8.74
C GLN A 21 8.57 31.02 -7.97
N ALA A 22 8.35 32.26 -8.40
CA ALA A 22 8.88 33.45 -7.76
C ALA A 22 8.20 33.79 -6.41
N ARG A 23 7.08 33.14 -6.06
CA ARG A 23 6.41 33.37 -4.77
C ARG A 23 7.26 32.76 -3.63
N PRO A 24 7.69 33.57 -2.63
CA PRO A 24 8.52 33.07 -1.56
C PRO A 24 7.78 31.98 -0.75
N LYS A 25 8.47 30.87 -0.51
CA LYS A 25 8.04 29.79 0.37
C LYS A 25 8.87 29.87 1.66
N GLY A 26 8.34 30.60 2.66
CA GLY A 26 9.01 30.74 3.96
C GLY A 26 8.98 29.45 4.79
N PRO A 27 9.76 29.37 5.87
CA PRO A 27 9.78 28.21 6.78
C PRO A 27 8.38 27.84 7.30
N SER A 28 7.54 28.82 7.60
CA SER A 28 6.18 28.60 8.07
C SER A 28 5.32 27.87 7.04
N TYR A 29 5.50 28.13 5.74
CA TYR A 29 4.83 27.42 4.69
C TYR A 29 5.23 25.94 4.63
N PHE A 30 6.51 25.62 4.88
CA PHE A 30 6.99 24.25 4.89
C PHE A 30 6.35 23.43 6.02
N TYR A 31 6.26 23.96 7.22
CA TYR A 31 5.58 23.27 8.33
C TYR A 31 4.07 23.13 8.10
N TYR A 32 3.46 24.16 7.55
CA TYR A 32 2.06 24.08 7.11
C TYR A 32 1.85 22.99 6.06
N LEU A 33 2.74 22.89 5.07
CA LEU A 33 2.73 21.85 4.06
C LEU A 33 2.85 20.45 4.69
N LEU A 34 3.79 20.27 5.62
CA LEU A 34 3.95 19.01 6.35
C LEU A 34 2.67 18.61 7.07
N LEU A 35 1.99 19.56 7.70
CA LEU A 35 0.71 19.30 8.38
C LEU A 35 -0.34 18.81 7.39
N ILE A 36 -0.56 19.53 6.29
CA ILE A 36 -1.58 19.14 5.29
C ILE A 36 -1.24 17.78 4.67
N VAL A 37 0.01 17.55 4.29
CA VAL A 37 0.43 16.27 3.72
C VAL A 37 0.28 15.14 4.73
N SER A 38 0.53 15.37 6.02
CA SER A 38 0.28 14.38 7.08
C SER A 38 -1.19 14.02 7.18
N ILE A 39 -2.11 15.00 7.08
CA ILE A 39 -3.54 14.73 7.12
C ILE A 39 -4.00 14.01 5.84
N VAL A 40 -3.43 14.33 4.67
CA VAL A 40 -3.67 13.57 3.43
C VAL A 40 -3.21 12.11 3.59
N TYR A 41 -2.04 11.88 4.20
CA TYR A 41 -1.57 10.52 4.51
C TYR A 41 -2.50 9.78 5.48
N ILE A 42 -3.02 10.46 6.51
CA ILE A 42 -4.02 9.88 7.42
C ILE A 42 -5.27 9.45 6.63
N ALA A 43 -5.76 10.29 5.72
CA ALA A 43 -6.92 9.96 4.89
C ALA A 43 -6.65 8.77 3.95
N ASP A 44 -5.44 8.67 3.40
CA ASP A 44 -4.99 7.57 2.57
C ASP A 44 -4.92 6.25 3.36
N GLU A 45 -4.32 6.24 4.53
CA GLU A 45 -4.25 5.06 5.40
C GLU A 45 -5.64 4.60 5.87
N VAL A 46 -6.56 5.54 6.16
CA VAL A 46 -7.95 5.18 6.43
C VAL A 46 -8.59 4.51 5.23
N ALA A 47 -8.49 5.09 4.04
CA ALA A 47 -9.09 4.54 2.82
C ALA A 47 -8.52 3.15 2.48
N SER A 48 -7.23 2.94 2.72
CA SER A 48 -6.54 1.67 2.47
C SER A 48 -6.93 0.57 3.46
N ALA A 49 -7.09 0.91 4.75
CA ALA A 49 -7.28 -0.08 5.81
C ALA A 49 -8.75 -0.35 6.17
N ILE A 50 -9.66 0.61 5.92
CA ILE A 50 -11.04 0.54 6.40
C ILE A 50 -11.82 -0.66 5.85
N GLY A 51 -11.60 -1.02 4.59
CA GLY A 51 -12.25 -2.19 3.97
C GLY A 51 -11.90 -3.50 4.68
N GLN A 52 -10.65 -3.64 5.10
CA GLN A 52 -10.17 -4.81 5.83
C GLN A 52 -10.64 -4.82 7.28
N GLN A 53 -10.66 -3.67 7.96
CA GLN A 53 -11.12 -3.55 9.35
C GLN A 53 -12.65 -3.60 9.50
N MET A 54 -13.39 -3.52 8.41
CA MET A 54 -14.87 -3.58 8.38
C MET A 54 -15.38 -4.79 7.60
N GLN A 55 -14.52 -5.75 7.31
CA GLN A 55 -14.78 -6.84 6.36
C GLN A 55 -16.01 -7.67 6.75
N SER A 56 -16.06 -8.19 7.98
CA SER A 56 -17.18 -9.00 8.46
C SER A 56 -18.47 -8.19 8.58
N VAL A 57 -18.38 -6.92 8.97
CA VAL A 57 -19.55 -6.03 9.09
C VAL A 57 -20.19 -5.76 7.73
N ILE A 58 -19.36 -5.44 6.72
CA ILE A 58 -19.84 -5.20 5.35
C ILE A 58 -20.40 -6.49 4.76
N ALA A 59 -19.68 -7.61 4.95
CA ALA A 59 -20.12 -8.91 4.45
C ALA A 59 -21.51 -9.27 5.00
N GLN A 60 -21.74 -9.11 6.30
CA GLN A 60 -23.05 -9.34 6.89
C GLN A 60 -24.11 -8.37 6.40
N ALA A 61 -23.79 -7.07 6.31
CA ALA A 61 -24.78 -6.06 5.96
C ALA A 61 -25.23 -6.11 4.48
N ILE A 62 -24.33 -6.48 3.56
CA ILE A 62 -24.57 -6.36 2.10
C ILE A 62 -24.57 -7.72 1.41
N PHE A 63 -23.73 -8.68 1.80
CA PHE A 63 -23.53 -9.94 1.10
C PHE A 63 -24.31 -11.10 1.73
N ALA A 64 -24.44 -11.15 3.05
CA ALA A 64 -25.15 -12.20 3.75
C ALA A 64 -26.64 -12.34 3.34
N PRO A 65 -27.39 -11.25 3.07
CA PRO A 65 -28.75 -11.35 2.59
C PRO A 65 -28.88 -12.09 1.22
N VAL A 66 -27.80 -12.14 0.42
CA VAL A 66 -27.80 -12.77 -0.92
C VAL A 66 -27.15 -14.15 -0.88
N PHE A 67 -26.05 -14.33 -0.13
CA PHE A 67 -25.22 -15.53 -0.18
C PHE A 67 -25.24 -16.36 1.11
N GLY A 68 -25.92 -15.89 2.16
CA GLY A 68 -25.88 -16.48 3.50
C GLY A 68 -24.69 -16.00 4.33
N ALA A 69 -24.84 -16.02 5.65
CA ALA A 69 -23.83 -15.51 6.60
C ALA A 69 -22.52 -16.32 6.61
N GLU A 70 -22.59 -17.61 6.23
CA GLU A 70 -21.44 -18.53 6.22
C GLU A 70 -20.48 -18.30 5.05
N MET A 71 -20.93 -17.62 3.98
CA MET A 71 -20.17 -17.41 2.73
C MET A 71 -20.03 -15.95 2.35
N ALA A 72 -20.50 -15.04 3.18
CA ALA A 72 -20.61 -13.62 2.88
C ALA A 72 -19.23 -12.98 2.65
N VAL A 73 -18.25 -13.28 3.49
CA VAL A 73 -16.87 -12.75 3.39
C VAL A 73 -16.15 -13.32 2.18
N ALA A 74 -16.29 -14.64 1.94
CA ALA A 74 -15.68 -15.29 0.77
C ALA A 74 -16.21 -14.69 -0.54
N ARG A 75 -17.52 -14.48 -0.65
CA ARG A 75 -18.15 -13.88 -1.83
C ARG A 75 -17.78 -12.40 -1.99
N MET A 76 -17.74 -11.65 -0.90
CA MET A 76 -17.25 -10.27 -0.91
C MET A 76 -15.82 -10.20 -1.41
N SER A 77 -14.93 -11.04 -0.90
CA SER A 77 -13.53 -11.09 -1.30
C SER A 77 -13.37 -11.52 -2.76
N ALA A 78 -14.11 -12.54 -3.22
CA ALA A 78 -14.06 -13.02 -4.60
C ALA A 78 -14.55 -11.94 -5.60
N LEU A 79 -15.67 -11.30 -5.33
CA LEU A 79 -16.21 -10.22 -6.17
C LEU A 79 -15.35 -8.95 -6.08
N GLY A 80 -14.74 -8.69 -4.92
CA GLY A 80 -13.79 -7.60 -4.72
C GLY A 80 -12.57 -7.69 -5.66
N GLN A 81 -12.18 -8.89 -6.10
CA GLN A 81 -11.09 -9.04 -7.09
C GLN A 81 -11.39 -8.38 -8.44
N LEU A 82 -12.65 -8.17 -8.79
CA LEU A 82 -13.03 -7.43 -9.99
C LEU A 82 -12.51 -5.98 -9.95
N SER A 83 -12.34 -5.41 -8.76
CA SER A 83 -11.78 -4.07 -8.59
C SER A 83 -10.30 -3.96 -9.01
N LEU A 84 -9.57 -5.09 -9.09
CA LEU A 84 -8.19 -5.11 -9.62
C LEU A 84 -8.10 -4.61 -11.05
N LEU A 85 -9.20 -4.66 -11.82
CA LEU A 85 -9.26 -4.01 -13.13
C LEU A 85 -9.03 -2.50 -13.00
N GLY A 86 -9.48 -1.87 -11.92
CA GLY A 86 -9.19 -0.47 -11.60
C GLY A 86 -7.70 -0.20 -11.41
N MET A 87 -6.96 -1.11 -10.76
CA MET A 87 -5.51 -0.98 -10.58
C MET A 87 -4.75 -1.01 -11.92
N VAL A 88 -5.19 -1.81 -12.89
CA VAL A 88 -4.56 -1.85 -14.23
C VAL A 88 -4.69 -0.50 -14.92
N VAL A 89 -5.87 0.13 -14.85
CA VAL A 89 -6.09 1.47 -15.39
C VAL A 89 -5.29 2.53 -14.61
N ALA A 90 -5.14 2.34 -13.32
CA ALA A 90 -4.36 3.21 -12.44
C ALA A 90 -2.89 3.34 -12.86
N ILE A 91 -2.27 2.30 -13.43
CA ILE A 91 -0.90 2.35 -13.95
C ILE A 91 -0.74 3.43 -15.03
N MET A 92 -1.76 3.66 -15.85
CA MET A 92 -1.74 4.70 -16.88
C MET A 92 -1.99 6.11 -16.34
N TYR A 93 -2.59 6.22 -15.17
CA TYR A 93 -2.94 7.49 -14.54
C TYR A 93 -1.74 8.19 -13.88
N LYS A 94 -0.90 7.46 -13.16
CA LYS A 94 0.26 8.01 -12.41
C LYS A 94 1.21 8.87 -13.27
N PRO A 95 1.61 8.47 -14.50
CA PRO A 95 2.49 9.26 -15.36
C PRO A 95 1.89 10.61 -15.78
N LEU A 96 0.56 10.78 -15.73
CA LEU A 96 -0.07 12.05 -16.04
C LEU A 96 0.31 13.15 -15.04
N SER A 97 0.64 12.79 -13.81
CA SER A 97 1.12 13.73 -12.79
C SER A 97 2.45 14.42 -13.18
N ASP A 98 3.28 13.75 -13.99
CA ASP A 98 4.51 14.34 -14.53
C ASP A 98 4.23 15.44 -15.58
N ARG A 99 3.06 15.38 -16.20
CA ARG A 99 2.67 16.32 -17.25
C ARG A 99 1.83 17.50 -16.70
N TYR A 100 0.91 17.22 -15.79
CA TYR A 100 -0.09 18.19 -15.34
C TYR A 100 0.19 18.80 -13.96
N GLY A 101 1.15 18.26 -13.21
CA GLY A 101 1.55 18.75 -11.90
C GLY A 101 1.28 17.77 -10.76
N ARG A 102 1.94 18.00 -9.64
CA ARG A 102 1.81 17.15 -8.45
C ARG A 102 0.59 17.53 -7.61
N LYS A 103 0.35 18.84 -7.48
CA LYS A 103 -0.76 19.39 -6.71
C LYS A 103 -2.14 18.90 -7.19
N PRO A 104 -2.50 18.99 -8.50
CA PRO A 104 -3.78 18.50 -8.98
C PRO A 104 -4.01 17.02 -8.65
N PHE A 105 -2.97 16.18 -8.83
CA PHE A 105 -3.09 14.75 -8.57
C PHE A 105 -3.18 14.42 -7.08
N LEU A 106 -2.51 15.16 -6.21
CA LEU A 106 -2.67 15.04 -4.77
C LEU A 106 -4.14 15.30 -4.38
N VAL A 107 -4.72 16.39 -4.88
CA VAL A 107 -6.10 16.78 -4.60
C VAL A 107 -7.10 15.76 -5.17
N ILE A 108 -6.93 15.38 -6.44
CA ILE A 108 -7.82 14.43 -7.13
C ILE A 108 -7.79 13.06 -6.45
N ASN A 109 -6.60 12.56 -6.05
CA ASN A 109 -6.49 11.29 -5.36
C ASN A 109 -7.19 11.32 -4.00
N THR A 110 -6.93 12.36 -3.20
CA THR A 110 -7.57 12.51 -1.88
C THR A 110 -9.09 12.64 -2.00
N MET A 111 -9.57 13.43 -2.96
CA MET A 111 -11.00 13.57 -3.24
C MET A 111 -11.60 12.25 -3.75
N GLY A 112 -10.91 11.55 -4.64
CA GLY A 112 -11.34 10.28 -5.21
C GLY A 112 -11.49 9.19 -4.14
N MET A 113 -10.56 9.10 -3.20
CA MET A 113 -10.68 8.21 -2.04
C MET A 113 -11.91 8.59 -1.19
N GLY A 114 -12.12 9.89 -0.93
CA GLY A 114 -13.30 10.38 -0.24
C GLY A 114 -14.61 10.01 -0.96
N VAL A 115 -14.66 10.14 -2.27
CA VAL A 115 -15.83 9.75 -3.10
C VAL A 115 -16.07 8.25 -3.01
N GLY A 116 -15.02 7.41 -3.08
CA GLY A 116 -15.16 5.97 -2.93
C GLY A 116 -15.72 5.57 -1.56
N LEU A 117 -15.21 6.18 -0.48
CA LEU A 117 -15.74 6.00 0.88
C LEU A 117 -17.21 6.43 1.00
N LEU A 118 -17.59 7.54 0.36
CA LEU A 118 -18.96 8.03 0.34
C LEU A 118 -19.90 7.08 -0.38
N ILE A 119 -19.48 6.52 -1.52
CA ILE A 119 -20.26 5.52 -2.27
C ILE A 119 -20.47 4.27 -1.41
N ILE A 120 -19.43 3.78 -0.71
CA ILE A 120 -19.55 2.63 0.20
C ILE A 120 -20.51 2.95 1.35
N SER A 121 -20.41 4.14 1.95
CA SER A 121 -21.32 4.59 3.00
C SER A 121 -22.79 4.56 2.56
N ALA A 122 -23.06 4.91 1.31
CA ALA A 122 -24.40 4.93 0.72
C ALA A 122 -24.81 3.55 0.15
N ALA A 123 -23.94 2.54 0.15
CA ALA A 123 -24.20 1.27 -0.50
C ALA A 123 -25.36 0.51 0.16
N ALA A 124 -26.41 0.24 -0.64
CA ALA A 124 -27.55 -0.58 -0.25
C ALA A 124 -27.47 -2.00 -0.86
N ASN A 125 -26.57 -2.23 -1.82
CA ASN A 125 -26.44 -3.48 -2.54
C ASN A 125 -25.01 -3.73 -3.00
N ILE A 126 -24.74 -4.94 -3.46
CA ILE A 126 -23.42 -5.40 -3.89
C ILE A 126 -22.81 -4.54 -5.02
N PRO A 127 -23.53 -4.24 -6.13
CA PRO A 127 -22.97 -3.42 -7.21
C PRO A 127 -22.49 -2.03 -6.76
N VAL A 128 -23.25 -1.35 -5.91
CA VAL A 128 -22.86 -0.02 -5.39
C VAL A 128 -21.64 -0.13 -4.48
N TYR A 129 -21.58 -1.15 -3.62
CA TYR A 129 -20.40 -1.42 -2.81
C TYR A 129 -19.15 -1.66 -3.67
N LEU A 130 -19.25 -2.54 -4.69
CA LEU A 130 -18.13 -2.84 -5.59
C LEU A 130 -17.70 -1.63 -6.39
N ALA A 131 -18.62 -0.76 -6.81
CA ALA A 131 -18.28 0.50 -7.46
C ALA A 131 -17.47 1.42 -6.54
N GLY A 132 -17.91 1.61 -5.29
CA GLY A 132 -17.16 2.40 -4.31
C GLY A 132 -15.79 1.81 -4.00
N TYR A 133 -15.71 0.49 -3.86
CA TYR A 133 -14.45 -0.22 -3.63
C TYR A 133 -13.49 -0.09 -4.82
N ALA A 134 -14.00 -0.20 -6.06
CA ALA A 134 -13.19 0.00 -7.27
C ALA A 134 -12.64 1.42 -7.37
N VAL A 135 -13.41 2.45 -6.95
CA VAL A 135 -12.94 3.84 -6.89
C VAL A 135 -11.80 3.97 -5.89
N ILE A 136 -11.92 3.40 -4.68
CA ILE A 136 -10.83 3.41 -3.69
C ILE A 136 -9.59 2.72 -4.27
N GLN A 137 -9.73 1.52 -4.82
CA GLN A 137 -8.63 0.74 -5.39
C GLN A 137 -7.96 1.42 -6.60
N PHE A 138 -8.67 2.31 -7.29
CA PHE A 138 -8.10 3.13 -8.34
C PHE A 138 -7.18 4.22 -7.77
N PHE A 139 -7.60 4.93 -6.73
CA PHE A 139 -6.88 6.11 -6.22
C PHE A 139 -5.79 5.80 -5.19
N THR A 140 -5.95 4.75 -4.37
CA THR A 140 -5.02 4.40 -3.27
C THR A 140 -3.58 4.07 -3.74
N PRO A 141 -3.31 3.34 -4.85
CA PRO A 141 -1.96 2.91 -5.19
C PRO A 141 -1.01 4.02 -5.70
N HIS A 142 -1.47 5.27 -5.76
CA HIS A 142 -0.70 6.31 -6.42
C HIS A 142 0.35 6.99 -5.57
N ASP A 143 0.21 6.97 -4.24
CA ASP A 143 1.16 7.58 -3.28
C ASP A 143 1.60 9.00 -3.67
N MET A 144 0.67 9.82 -4.21
CA MET A 144 0.98 11.18 -4.65
C MET A 144 1.46 12.07 -3.51
N GLN A 145 0.99 11.81 -2.29
CA GLN A 145 1.43 12.48 -1.07
C GLN A 145 2.92 12.19 -0.79
N ALA A 146 3.40 10.97 -1.06
CA ALA A 146 4.81 10.61 -0.92
C ALA A 146 5.66 11.38 -1.94
N VAL A 147 5.25 11.37 -3.20
CA VAL A 147 5.96 12.09 -4.28
C VAL A 147 6.02 13.59 -3.97
N TYR A 148 4.88 14.17 -3.59
CA TYR A 148 4.78 15.58 -3.26
C TYR A 148 5.70 15.96 -2.08
N LEU A 149 5.70 15.15 -1.01
CA LEU A 149 6.54 15.35 0.16
C LEU A 149 8.04 15.28 -0.19
N LEU A 150 8.45 14.25 -0.95
CA LEU A 150 9.84 14.05 -1.32
C LEU A 150 10.37 15.15 -2.25
N GLU A 151 9.54 15.67 -3.16
CA GLU A 151 9.91 16.80 -4.03
C GLU A 151 9.94 18.14 -3.29
N SER A 152 9.15 18.30 -2.21
CA SER A 152 9.06 19.54 -1.43
C SER A 152 10.08 19.60 -0.28
N THR A 153 10.75 18.47 0.03
CA THR A 153 11.67 18.37 1.18
C THR A 153 13.13 18.45 0.72
N PRO A 154 13.99 19.23 1.45
CA PRO A 154 15.43 19.27 1.17
C PRO A 154 16.05 17.87 1.21
N ALA A 155 16.94 17.56 0.26
CA ALA A 155 17.55 16.24 0.07
C ALA A 155 18.14 15.65 1.36
N ARG A 156 18.82 16.49 2.16
CA ARG A 156 19.46 16.12 3.44
C ARG A 156 18.48 15.57 4.49
N HIS A 157 17.18 15.97 4.43
CA HIS A 157 16.20 15.68 5.47
C HIS A 157 15.01 14.86 4.97
N ARG A 158 15.02 14.41 3.70
CA ARG A 158 13.92 13.68 3.07
C ARG A 158 13.49 12.45 3.87
N ALA A 159 14.45 11.59 4.22
CA ALA A 159 14.16 10.37 4.96
C ALA A 159 13.53 10.66 6.33
N LYS A 160 14.06 11.66 7.05
CA LYS A 160 13.53 12.06 8.36
C LYS A 160 12.06 12.51 8.27
N TYR A 161 11.76 13.45 7.37
CA TYR A 161 10.40 13.98 7.25
C TYR A 161 9.43 12.94 6.70
N TYR A 162 9.87 12.11 5.74
CA TYR A 162 9.07 10.99 5.25
C TYR A 162 8.70 10.02 6.38
N SER A 163 9.65 9.59 7.18
CA SER A 163 9.41 8.67 8.31
C SER A 163 8.49 9.26 9.37
N VAL A 164 8.64 10.57 9.68
CA VAL A 164 7.76 11.25 10.63
C VAL A 164 6.33 11.31 10.09
N VAL A 165 6.14 11.73 8.85
CA VAL A 165 4.80 11.83 8.22
C VAL A 165 4.17 10.45 8.10
N LYS A 166 4.93 9.44 7.68
CA LYS A 166 4.45 8.05 7.59
C LYS A 166 4.11 7.47 8.97
N GLY A 167 4.88 7.81 10.01
CA GLY A 167 4.56 7.44 11.39
C GLY A 167 3.25 8.08 11.89
N ILE A 168 3.04 9.36 11.58
CA ILE A 168 1.80 10.07 11.91
C ILE A 168 0.60 9.45 11.17
N SER A 169 0.77 8.95 9.96
CA SER A 169 -0.32 8.36 9.18
C SER A 169 -0.94 7.13 9.83
N MET A 170 -0.20 6.41 10.69
CA MET A 170 -0.73 5.27 11.46
C MET A 170 -1.88 5.68 12.41
N VAL A 171 -1.98 6.96 12.77
CA VAL A 171 -3.15 7.50 13.47
C VAL A 171 -4.44 7.28 12.67
N GLY A 172 -4.36 7.28 11.32
CA GLY A 172 -5.47 6.96 10.44
C GLY A 172 -6.01 5.55 10.66
N VAL A 173 -5.10 4.58 10.81
CA VAL A 173 -5.48 3.19 11.07
C VAL A 173 -6.16 3.04 12.43
N MET A 174 -5.74 3.82 13.46
CA MET A 174 -6.38 3.87 14.78
C MET A 174 -7.74 4.59 14.77
N LEU A 175 -7.96 5.48 13.82
CA LEU A 175 -9.24 6.21 13.71
C LEU A 175 -10.40 5.26 13.40
N ILE A 176 -10.18 4.19 12.64
CA ILE A 176 -11.22 3.26 12.24
C ILE A 176 -11.86 2.56 13.44
N PRO A 177 -11.13 1.87 14.36
CA PRO A 177 -11.74 1.26 15.52
C PRO A 177 -12.34 2.30 16.49
N LEU A 178 -11.83 3.53 16.53
CA LEU A 178 -12.45 4.61 17.28
C LEU A 178 -13.84 4.95 16.72
N LEU A 179 -13.96 5.08 15.40
CA LEU A 179 -15.24 5.31 14.71
C LEU A 179 -16.19 4.11 14.88
N ARG A 180 -15.67 2.87 14.80
CA ARG A 180 -16.45 1.66 15.13
C ARG A 180 -17.03 1.76 16.54
N ARG A 181 -16.23 2.13 17.52
CA ARG A 181 -16.68 2.28 18.92
C ARG A 181 -17.76 3.35 19.08
N ILE A 182 -17.59 4.50 18.40
CA ILE A 182 -18.52 5.63 18.51
C ILE A 182 -19.86 5.32 17.82
N PHE A 183 -19.84 4.81 16.58
CA PHE A 183 -21.04 4.67 15.76
C PHE A 183 -21.69 3.30 15.84
N MET A 184 -20.93 2.24 16.04
CA MET A 184 -21.45 0.88 16.08
C MET A 184 -21.77 0.41 17.51
N GLY A 185 -21.08 0.97 18.52
CA GLY A 185 -21.25 0.52 19.91
C GLY A 185 -20.91 -0.97 20.05
N GLY A 186 -21.89 -1.78 20.45
CA GLY A 186 -21.74 -3.23 20.59
C GLY A 186 -22.33 -4.04 19.43
N GLY A 187 -22.73 -3.41 18.29
CA GLY A 187 -23.39 -4.09 17.20
C GLY A 187 -22.97 -3.60 15.82
N HIS A 188 -23.79 -3.89 14.80
CA HIS A 188 -23.54 -3.48 13.42
C HIS A 188 -24.42 -2.29 12.98
N ALA A 189 -25.23 -1.74 13.84
CA ALA A 189 -26.00 -0.54 13.54
C ALA A 189 -25.07 0.62 13.21
N ASN A 190 -25.53 1.49 12.30
CA ASN A 190 -24.80 2.72 11.93
C ASN A 190 -23.38 2.54 11.34
N TRP A 191 -23.00 1.34 10.91
CA TRP A 191 -21.69 1.06 10.32
C TRP A 191 -21.34 2.01 9.16
N ARG A 192 -22.34 2.56 8.47
CA ARG A 192 -22.17 3.50 7.36
C ARG A 192 -21.46 4.78 7.77
N PHE A 193 -21.64 5.24 9.00
CA PHE A 193 -20.95 6.44 9.51
C PHE A 193 -19.44 6.23 9.67
N VAL A 194 -18.98 4.98 9.84
CA VAL A 194 -17.55 4.65 9.88
C VAL A 194 -16.88 4.99 8.55
N PHE A 195 -17.60 4.92 7.42
CA PHE A 195 -17.13 5.34 6.09
C PHE A 195 -17.45 6.80 5.78
N PHE A 196 -18.61 7.28 6.22
CA PHE A 196 -19.10 8.63 5.92
C PHE A 196 -18.20 9.72 6.53
N VAL A 197 -17.80 9.56 7.79
CA VAL A 197 -16.95 10.55 8.47
C VAL A 197 -15.58 10.71 7.80
N PRO A 198 -14.81 9.64 7.52
CA PRO A 198 -13.58 9.76 6.77
C PRO A 198 -13.77 10.32 5.34
N ALA A 199 -14.89 10.02 4.69
CA ALA A 199 -15.20 10.59 3.38
C ALA A 199 -15.29 12.13 3.44
N LEU A 200 -15.99 12.67 4.44
CA LEU A 200 -16.08 14.11 4.66
C LEU A 200 -14.72 14.73 5.01
N ILE A 201 -13.92 14.06 5.84
CA ILE A 201 -12.57 14.52 6.19
C ILE A 201 -11.70 14.57 4.93
N ALA A 202 -11.70 13.52 4.11
CA ALA A 202 -10.94 13.47 2.86
C ALA A 202 -11.37 14.58 1.90
N ALA A 203 -12.66 14.83 1.75
CA ALA A 203 -13.18 15.91 0.91
C ALA A 203 -12.76 17.30 1.44
N ALA A 204 -12.87 17.53 2.75
CA ALA A 204 -12.45 18.78 3.38
C ALA A 204 -10.94 19.03 3.21
N VAL A 205 -10.12 18.00 3.45
CA VAL A 205 -8.67 18.09 3.29
C VAL A 205 -8.28 18.32 1.84
N ALA A 206 -8.93 17.64 0.89
CA ALA A 206 -8.71 17.86 -0.54
C ALA A 206 -9.04 19.31 -0.95
N LEU A 207 -10.14 19.88 -0.42
CA LEU A 207 -10.51 21.27 -0.66
C LEU A 207 -9.50 22.24 -0.05
N VAL A 208 -9.06 22.01 1.19
CA VAL A 208 -8.02 22.82 1.83
C VAL A 208 -6.72 22.73 1.03
N ALA A 209 -6.31 21.54 0.61
CA ALA A 209 -5.14 21.34 -0.23
C ALA A 209 -5.26 22.08 -1.58
N LEU A 210 -6.42 22.02 -2.23
CA LEU A 210 -6.69 22.74 -3.47
C LEU A 210 -6.47 24.24 -3.33
N LEU A 211 -6.96 24.83 -2.24
CA LEU A 211 -6.94 26.28 -2.02
C LEU A 211 -5.58 26.79 -1.51
N SER A 212 -4.87 26.01 -0.71
CA SER A 212 -3.73 26.48 0.09
C SER A 212 -2.38 25.93 -0.33
N ILE A 213 -2.28 24.70 -0.86
CA ILE A 213 -1.02 24.12 -1.29
C ILE A 213 -0.62 24.70 -2.65
N ARG A 214 0.69 24.90 -2.83
CA ARG A 214 1.31 25.35 -4.09
C ARG A 214 1.96 24.16 -4.80
N GLU A 215 2.22 24.29 -6.10
CA GLU A 215 2.92 23.26 -6.86
C GLU A 215 4.36 23.08 -6.37
N THR A 216 4.96 21.89 -6.59
CA THR A 216 6.33 21.60 -6.18
C THR A 216 7.34 22.37 -7.04
N ASP A 217 8.42 22.87 -6.41
CA ASP A 217 9.46 23.60 -7.15
C ASP A 217 10.17 22.72 -8.18
N ALA A 218 10.31 21.43 -7.85
CA ALA A 218 10.89 20.44 -8.75
C ALA A 218 10.05 20.23 -10.03
N PHE A 219 8.73 20.25 -9.92
CA PHE A 219 7.86 20.19 -11.09
C PHE A 219 7.92 21.49 -11.87
N LEU A 220 7.82 22.64 -11.20
CA LEU A 220 7.84 23.96 -11.86
C LEU A 220 9.14 24.14 -12.66
N ALA A 221 10.30 23.81 -12.06
CA ALA A 221 11.59 23.90 -12.72
C ALA A 221 11.66 23.02 -13.97
N ARG A 222 11.31 21.74 -13.86
CA ARG A 222 11.31 20.80 -14.99
C ARG A 222 10.33 21.20 -16.10
N ARG A 223 9.15 21.73 -15.74
CA ARG A 223 8.15 22.16 -16.70
C ARG A 223 8.59 23.41 -17.45
N LEU A 224 9.17 24.38 -16.74
CA LEU A 224 9.75 25.60 -17.34
C LEU A 224 10.89 25.27 -18.29
N GLU A 225 11.81 24.39 -17.87
CA GLU A 225 12.89 23.91 -18.71
C GLU A 225 12.35 23.31 -20.02
N TYR A 226 11.40 22.37 -19.92
CA TYR A 226 10.76 21.74 -21.08
C TYR A 226 10.07 22.77 -21.99
N LEU A 227 9.39 23.77 -21.44
CA LEU A 227 8.69 24.81 -22.22
C LEU A 227 9.65 25.80 -22.88
N ARG A 228 10.87 25.96 -22.33
CA ARG A 228 11.91 26.83 -22.90
C ARG A 228 12.75 26.15 -23.97
N MET A 229 12.76 24.81 -24.02
CA MET A 229 13.43 24.06 -25.10
C MET A 229 12.86 24.37 -26.47
N GLY A 230 13.70 24.42 -27.50
CA GLY A 230 13.28 24.48 -28.90
C GLY A 230 12.57 23.21 -29.37
N GLU A 231 11.82 23.28 -30.45
CA GLU A 231 11.11 22.10 -30.98
C GLU A 231 12.04 20.92 -31.26
N ALA A 232 13.21 21.19 -31.87
CA ALA A 232 14.22 20.18 -32.16
C ALA A 232 14.77 19.52 -30.88
N GLU A 233 15.03 20.30 -29.82
CA GLU A 233 15.49 19.81 -28.53
C GLU A 233 14.41 18.98 -27.84
N ARG A 234 13.13 19.38 -27.92
CA ARG A 234 12.01 18.60 -27.38
C ARG A 234 11.84 17.27 -28.08
N GLU A 235 12.00 17.25 -29.38
CA GLU A 235 11.96 16.00 -30.17
C GLU A 235 13.15 15.10 -29.84
N ALA A 236 14.36 15.66 -29.70
CA ALA A 236 15.54 14.94 -29.27
C ALA A 236 15.33 14.33 -27.86
N ALA A 237 14.88 15.12 -26.89
CA ALA A 237 14.58 14.66 -25.53
C ALA A 237 13.46 13.60 -25.50
N LYS A 238 12.46 13.68 -26.38
CA LYS A 238 11.44 12.62 -26.53
C LYS A 238 12.02 11.33 -27.11
N LYS A 239 12.88 11.45 -28.12
CA LYS A 239 13.57 10.29 -28.73
C LYS A 239 14.52 9.63 -27.73
N GLU A 240 15.27 10.41 -26.98
CA GLU A 240 16.18 9.93 -25.94
C GLU A 240 15.41 9.19 -24.84
N LYS A 241 14.35 9.77 -24.27
CA LYS A 241 13.46 9.10 -23.31
C LYS A 241 12.78 7.85 -23.88
N SER A 242 12.45 7.86 -25.19
CA SER A 242 11.87 6.69 -25.85
C SER A 242 12.93 5.60 -26.04
N ALA A 243 14.17 5.96 -26.38
CA ALA A 243 15.30 5.04 -26.50
C ALA A 243 15.72 4.48 -25.13
N GLU A 244 15.77 5.32 -24.08
CA GLU A 244 15.99 4.88 -22.69
C GLU A 244 14.89 3.92 -22.23
N ARG A 245 13.62 4.20 -22.55
CA ARG A 245 12.51 3.30 -22.28
C ARG A 245 12.60 1.99 -23.07
N ALA A 246 13.09 2.04 -24.30
CA ALA A 246 13.27 0.85 -25.12
C ALA A 246 14.46 0.00 -24.63
N GLN A 247 15.56 0.63 -24.20
CA GLN A 247 16.75 -0.05 -23.67
C GLN A 247 16.59 -0.47 -22.20
N GLY A 248 15.88 0.31 -21.38
CA GLY A 248 15.57 0.05 -19.97
C GLY A 248 14.14 -0.44 -19.73
N GLY A 249 13.42 -0.91 -20.74
CA GLY A 249 12.03 -1.33 -20.67
C GLY A 249 11.81 -2.49 -19.69
N PHE A 250 10.57 -2.64 -19.25
CA PHE A 250 10.16 -3.69 -18.29
C PHE A 250 10.71 -5.09 -18.63
N PHE A 251 10.62 -5.51 -19.90
CA PHE A 251 11.13 -6.81 -20.32
C PHE A 251 12.66 -6.93 -20.26
N ALA A 252 13.39 -5.84 -20.53
CA ALA A 252 14.84 -5.82 -20.37
C ALA A 252 15.23 -5.92 -18.90
N ALA A 253 14.56 -5.20 -18.03
CA ALA A 253 14.75 -5.28 -16.57
C ALA A 253 14.38 -6.67 -16.03
N LEU A 254 13.28 -7.27 -16.47
CA LEU A 254 12.90 -8.63 -16.12
C LEU A 254 13.95 -9.64 -16.57
N LYS A 255 14.43 -9.55 -17.81
CA LYS A 255 15.49 -10.40 -18.35
C LYS A 255 16.79 -10.23 -17.56
N PHE A 256 17.14 -9.00 -17.18
CA PHE A 256 18.27 -8.69 -16.33
C PHE A 256 18.12 -9.35 -14.95
N CYS A 257 16.99 -9.19 -14.29
CA CYS A 257 16.69 -9.81 -13.00
C CYS A 257 16.80 -11.34 -13.04
N MET A 258 16.28 -11.95 -14.10
CA MET A 258 16.31 -13.42 -14.24
C MET A 258 17.70 -13.96 -14.57
N ARG A 259 18.57 -13.19 -15.23
CA ARG A 259 19.97 -13.56 -15.49
C ARG A 259 20.86 -13.42 -14.25
N HIS A 260 20.66 -12.37 -13.46
CA HIS A 260 21.49 -12.11 -12.27
C HIS A 260 21.05 -12.97 -11.09
N LYS A 261 21.93 -13.85 -10.64
CA LYS A 261 21.65 -14.86 -9.59
C LYS A 261 21.13 -14.22 -8.31
N GLN A 262 21.72 -13.11 -7.87
CA GLN A 262 21.31 -12.39 -6.66
C GLN A 262 19.87 -11.86 -6.78
N LEU A 263 19.56 -11.10 -7.83
CA LEU A 263 18.23 -10.53 -8.07
C LEU A 263 17.18 -11.60 -8.28
N ARG A 264 17.48 -12.64 -9.06
CA ARG A 264 16.55 -13.75 -9.29
C ARG A 264 16.10 -14.40 -7.98
N TRP A 265 17.02 -14.74 -7.08
CA TRP A 265 16.66 -15.35 -5.82
C TRP A 265 15.99 -14.39 -4.86
N LEU A 266 16.35 -13.10 -4.90
CA LEU A 266 15.70 -12.05 -4.14
C LEU A 266 14.24 -11.88 -4.57
N LEU A 267 13.95 -11.88 -5.87
CA LEU A 267 12.61 -11.80 -6.41
C LEU A 267 11.77 -13.05 -6.10
N ILE A 268 12.35 -14.25 -6.23
CA ILE A 268 11.65 -15.50 -5.91
C ILE A 268 11.36 -15.57 -4.41
N GLY A 269 12.36 -15.30 -3.56
CA GLY A 269 12.18 -15.29 -2.10
C GLY A 269 11.16 -14.24 -1.65
N GLY A 270 11.24 -13.03 -2.19
CA GLY A 270 10.25 -11.96 -1.95
C GLY A 270 8.85 -12.33 -2.42
N GLY A 271 8.74 -13.03 -3.56
CA GLY A 271 7.48 -13.55 -4.07
C GLY A 271 6.81 -14.55 -3.12
N PHE A 272 7.58 -15.48 -2.51
CA PHE A 272 7.07 -16.39 -1.49
C PHE A 272 6.73 -15.67 -0.18
N LEU A 273 7.51 -14.66 0.23
CA LEU A 273 7.13 -13.83 1.38
C LEU A 273 5.76 -13.17 1.18
N MET A 274 5.40 -12.79 -0.05
CA MET A 274 4.09 -12.20 -0.35
C MET A 274 2.88 -13.11 -0.08
N TRP A 275 3.07 -14.40 0.18
CA TRP A 275 1.98 -15.29 0.59
C TRP A 275 1.40 -14.90 1.96
N GLY A 276 2.17 -14.21 2.81
CA GLY A 276 1.69 -13.60 4.04
C GLY A 276 0.57 -12.57 3.83
N TRP A 277 0.42 -12.03 2.61
CA TRP A 277 -0.67 -11.13 2.24
C TRP A 277 -2.05 -11.71 2.54
N LEU A 278 -2.23 -13.00 2.39
CA LEU A 278 -3.53 -13.64 2.64
C LEU A 278 -3.98 -13.44 4.10
N MET A 279 -3.07 -13.57 5.08
CA MET A 279 -3.39 -13.32 6.48
C MET A 279 -3.69 -11.86 6.75
N THR A 280 -3.04 -10.94 6.01
CA THR A 280 -3.33 -9.50 6.12
C THR A 280 -4.69 -9.13 5.51
N MET A 281 -5.25 -9.96 4.64
CA MET A 281 -6.59 -9.76 4.08
C MET A 281 -7.71 -10.22 5.01
N TYR A 282 -7.45 -11.24 5.84
CA TYR A 282 -8.49 -11.90 6.66
C TYR A 282 -8.28 -11.74 8.18
N TYR A 283 -7.44 -10.80 8.64
CA TYR A 283 -7.18 -10.66 10.08
C TYR A 283 -8.42 -10.24 10.87
N GLU A 284 -9.25 -9.33 10.36
CA GLU A 284 -10.49 -8.92 11.03
C GLU A 284 -11.51 -10.06 11.06
N THR A 285 -11.66 -10.79 9.94
CA THR A 285 -12.50 -11.99 9.87
C THR A 285 -12.01 -13.06 10.84
N THR A 286 -10.69 -13.28 10.93
CA THR A 286 -10.10 -14.23 11.89
C THR A 286 -10.43 -13.85 13.33
N MET A 287 -10.35 -12.56 13.70
CA MET A 287 -10.76 -12.08 15.03
C MET A 287 -12.27 -12.29 15.25
N THR A 288 -13.08 -11.94 14.25
CA THR A 288 -14.54 -12.01 14.36
C THR A 288 -15.01 -13.45 14.61
N TYR A 289 -14.56 -14.39 13.80
CA TYR A 289 -14.94 -15.81 13.98
C TYR A 289 -14.30 -16.42 15.23
N GLY A 290 -13.04 -16.07 15.56
CA GLY A 290 -12.41 -16.51 16.79
C GLY A 290 -13.19 -16.10 18.03
N TYR A 291 -13.51 -14.82 18.17
CA TYR A 291 -14.32 -14.37 19.34
C TYR A 291 -15.80 -14.78 19.25
N ALA A 292 -16.36 -14.99 18.05
CA ALA A 292 -17.71 -15.47 17.91
C ALA A 292 -17.88 -16.93 18.38
N ALA A 293 -16.82 -17.74 18.33
CA ALA A 293 -16.85 -19.14 18.71
C ALA A 293 -17.38 -19.35 20.15
N GLN A 294 -16.98 -18.50 21.11
CA GLN A 294 -17.46 -18.56 22.50
C GLN A 294 -18.98 -18.36 22.62
N PHE A 295 -19.60 -17.58 21.73
CA PHE A 295 -21.04 -17.34 21.71
C PHE A 295 -21.80 -18.45 20.97
N LEU A 296 -21.18 -19.05 19.96
CA LEU A 296 -21.70 -20.24 19.26
C LEU A 296 -21.78 -21.44 20.22
N GLU A 297 -20.76 -21.64 21.09
CA GLU A 297 -20.78 -22.66 22.12
C GLU A 297 -21.93 -22.47 23.14
N GLN A 298 -22.40 -21.23 23.32
CA GLN A 298 -23.56 -20.88 24.14
C GLN A 298 -24.90 -21.08 23.41
N GLY A 299 -24.87 -21.59 22.15
CA GLY A 299 -26.06 -21.86 21.34
C GLY A 299 -26.62 -20.64 20.61
N MET A 300 -25.84 -19.56 20.47
CA MET A 300 -26.26 -18.41 19.64
C MET A 300 -26.17 -18.76 18.15
N GLU A 301 -27.07 -18.18 17.36
CA GLU A 301 -26.97 -18.20 15.90
C GLU A 301 -25.72 -17.43 15.43
N LEU A 302 -25.13 -17.85 14.31
CA LEU A 302 -23.89 -17.29 13.77
C LEU A 302 -23.93 -15.77 13.64
N GLU A 303 -24.98 -15.20 13.07
CA GLU A 303 -25.12 -13.76 12.87
C GLU A 303 -25.07 -13.01 14.21
N ARG A 304 -25.81 -13.47 15.22
CA ARG A 304 -25.84 -12.88 16.57
C ARG A 304 -24.50 -13.04 17.27
N ALA A 305 -23.84 -14.20 17.13
CA ALA A 305 -22.52 -14.47 17.70
C ALA A 305 -21.47 -13.50 17.16
N GLN A 306 -21.47 -13.22 15.85
CA GLN A 306 -20.56 -12.27 15.22
C GLN A 306 -20.83 -10.83 15.67
N VAL A 307 -22.10 -10.44 15.82
CA VAL A 307 -22.47 -9.13 16.38
C VAL A 307 -21.96 -9.01 17.81
N SER A 308 -22.12 -10.04 18.64
CA SER A 308 -21.62 -10.07 20.03
C SER A 308 -20.09 -10.04 20.14
N ALA A 309 -19.37 -10.51 19.12
CA ALA A 309 -17.91 -10.43 19.03
C ALA A 309 -17.40 -9.01 18.70
N THR A 310 -18.23 -8.12 18.13
CA THR A 310 -17.83 -6.80 17.65
C THR A 310 -17.06 -5.95 18.66
N PRO A 311 -17.42 -5.86 19.95
CA PRO A 311 -16.67 -5.08 20.93
C PRO A 311 -15.23 -5.59 21.12
N PHE A 312 -15.06 -6.91 21.16
CA PHE A 312 -13.74 -7.55 21.31
C PHE A 312 -12.86 -7.27 20.08
N VAL A 313 -13.40 -7.45 18.89
CA VAL A 313 -12.72 -7.15 17.62
C VAL A 313 -12.34 -5.66 17.55
N THR A 314 -13.26 -4.77 17.89
CA THR A 314 -13.00 -3.32 17.89
C THR A 314 -11.87 -2.94 18.83
N GLN A 315 -11.83 -3.55 20.03
CA GLN A 315 -10.76 -3.33 20.99
C GLN A 315 -9.42 -3.92 20.49
N ALA A 316 -9.42 -5.09 19.86
CA ALA A 316 -8.22 -5.67 19.27
C ALA A 316 -7.68 -4.79 18.13
N LEU A 317 -8.55 -4.33 17.23
CA LEU A 317 -8.20 -3.42 16.14
C LEU A 317 -7.63 -2.07 16.63
N PHE A 318 -8.00 -1.62 17.80
CA PHE A 318 -7.43 -0.40 18.40
C PHE A 318 -5.94 -0.57 18.76
N TRP A 319 -5.53 -1.76 19.23
CA TRP A 319 -4.14 -2.06 19.58
C TRP A 319 -3.29 -2.51 18.40
N PHE A 320 -3.91 -2.94 17.30
CA PHE A 320 -3.23 -3.37 16.08
C PHE A 320 -2.20 -2.37 15.53
N PRO A 321 -2.51 -1.05 15.37
CA PRO A 321 -1.55 -0.09 14.83
C PRO A 321 -0.34 0.15 15.73
N VAL A 322 -0.47 -0.07 17.04
CA VAL A 322 0.63 0.05 18.01
C VAL A 322 1.67 -1.04 17.73
N GLY A 323 1.24 -2.30 17.58
CA GLY A 323 2.13 -3.40 17.23
C GLY A 323 2.75 -3.22 15.84
N CYS A 324 1.96 -2.82 14.85
CA CYS A 324 2.44 -2.58 13.49
C CYS A 324 3.47 -1.45 13.43
N GLY A 325 3.18 -0.31 14.06
CA GLY A 325 4.07 0.85 14.11
C GLY A 325 5.40 0.55 14.78
N ALA A 326 5.41 -0.24 15.87
CA ALA A 326 6.64 -0.63 16.55
C ALA A 326 7.62 -1.33 15.58
N PHE A 327 7.15 -2.29 14.80
CA PHE A 327 7.99 -3.00 13.83
C PHE A 327 8.43 -2.15 12.65
N THR A 328 7.61 -1.19 12.23
CA THR A 328 7.97 -0.21 11.19
C THR A 328 9.15 0.67 11.63
N PHE A 329 9.20 1.09 12.91
CA PHE A 329 10.35 1.81 13.46
C PHE A 329 11.58 0.93 13.63
N ILE A 330 11.40 -0.26 14.16
CA ILE A 330 12.47 -1.21 14.49
C ILE A 330 13.20 -1.67 13.21
N GLN A 331 12.50 -1.87 12.09
CA GLN A 331 13.08 -2.39 10.84
C GLN A 331 14.26 -1.55 10.33
N GLY A 332 14.13 -0.23 10.32
CA GLY A 332 15.19 0.68 9.85
C GLY A 332 16.45 0.54 10.70
N PHE A 333 16.27 0.56 12.02
CA PHE A 333 17.35 0.43 12.98
C PHE A 333 18.10 -0.92 12.84
N PHE A 334 17.39 -2.03 12.83
CA PHE A 334 18.00 -3.34 12.67
C PHE A 334 18.66 -3.54 11.30
N SER A 335 18.00 -3.06 10.23
CA SER A 335 18.53 -3.15 8.88
C SER A 335 19.84 -2.38 8.73
N ASP A 336 19.97 -1.22 9.36
CA ASP A 336 21.19 -0.41 9.29
C ASP A 336 22.31 -0.91 10.21
N GLN A 337 21.98 -1.46 11.37
CA GLN A 337 22.99 -1.96 12.30
C GLN A 337 23.47 -3.37 11.98
N TRP A 338 22.55 -4.32 11.82
CA TRP A 338 22.89 -5.76 11.67
C TRP A 338 23.11 -6.19 10.24
N GLY A 339 22.62 -5.42 9.27
CA GLY A 339 22.61 -5.76 7.85
C GLY A 339 21.21 -6.10 7.34
N ARG A 340 21.09 -6.11 6.02
CA ARG A 340 19.79 -6.31 5.33
C ARG A 340 19.28 -7.73 5.50
N LYS A 341 20.13 -8.71 5.22
CA LYS A 341 19.77 -10.14 5.30
C LYS A 341 19.43 -10.59 6.73
N PRO A 342 20.22 -10.33 7.80
CA PRO A 342 19.82 -10.63 9.17
C PRO A 342 18.49 -9.97 9.57
N ALA A 343 18.27 -8.71 9.17
CA ALA A 343 17.02 -8.01 9.45
C ALA A 343 15.80 -8.71 8.82
N VAL A 344 15.89 -9.13 7.55
CA VAL A 344 14.84 -9.91 6.88
C VAL A 344 14.57 -11.22 7.61
N ILE A 345 15.61 -11.93 8.04
CA ILE A 345 15.46 -13.20 8.76
C ILE A 345 14.71 -12.98 10.08
N VAL A 346 15.14 -11.99 10.86
CA VAL A 346 14.48 -11.68 12.15
C VAL A 346 13.03 -11.25 11.93
N MET A 347 12.79 -10.33 11.00
CA MET A 347 11.44 -9.82 10.73
C MET A 347 10.50 -10.91 10.22
N SER A 348 10.95 -11.76 9.27
CA SER A 348 10.15 -12.88 8.77
C SER A 348 9.87 -13.93 9.85
N SER A 349 10.85 -14.22 10.74
CA SER A 349 10.65 -15.13 11.86
C SER A 349 9.66 -14.56 12.89
N CYS A 350 9.77 -13.27 13.20
CA CYS A 350 8.80 -12.58 14.05
C CYS A 350 7.39 -12.62 13.43
N ALA A 351 7.26 -12.44 12.11
CA ALA A 351 5.98 -12.53 11.41
C ALA A 351 5.34 -13.91 11.57
N VAL A 352 6.10 -14.99 11.32
CA VAL A 352 5.61 -16.38 11.46
C VAL A 352 5.12 -16.65 12.89
N ILE A 353 5.94 -16.32 13.89
CA ILE A 353 5.59 -16.53 15.30
C ILE A 353 4.36 -15.71 15.68
N SER A 354 4.35 -14.43 15.33
CA SER A 354 3.26 -13.52 15.68
C SER A 354 1.96 -13.84 14.95
N PHE A 355 1.97 -14.33 13.71
CA PHE A 355 0.77 -14.84 13.02
C PHE A 355 0.20 -16.06 13.74
N GLY A 356 1.06 -17.00 14.18
CA GLY A 356 0.64 -18.14 15.00
C GLY A 356 0.01 -17.71 16.31
N LEU A 357 0.67 -16.81 17.07
CA LEU A 357 0.16 -16.28 18.33
C LEU A 357 -1.14 -15.50 18.15
N PHE A 358 -1.24 -14.71 17.10
CA PHE A 358 -2.45 -13.97 16.75
C PHE A 358 -3.63 -14.93 16.51
N TYR A 359 -3.44 -15.94 15.68
CA TYR A 359 -4.49 -16.93 15.38
C TYR A 359 -4.91 -17.70 16.66
N LEU A 360 -3.93 -18.21 17.43
CA LEU A 360 -4.19 -18.91 18.67
C LEU A 360 -4.91 -18.01 19.67
N GLY A 361 -4.45 -16.76 19.85
CA GLY A 361 -5.03 -15.81 20.78
C GLY A 361 -6.48 -15.47 20.45
N ALA A 362 -6.81 -15.30 19.16
CA ALA A 362 -8.18 -15.06 18.72
C ALA A 362 -9.10 -16.25 19.03
N ASN A 363 -8.63 -17.49 18.75
CA ASN A 363 -9.44 -18.71 18.97
C ASN A 363 -9.47 -19.20 20.44
N LEU A 364 -8.46 -18.85 21.24
CA LEU A 364 -8.42 -19.14 22.68
C LEU A 364 -8.98 -17.97 23.51
N HIS A 365 -9.60 -17.01 22.87
CA HIS A 365 -10.28 -15.86 23.50
C HIS A 365 -9.38 -15.04 24.45
N TRP A 366 -8.11 -14.85 24.06
CA TRP A 366 -7.20 -13.99 24.83
C TRP A 366 -7.74 -12.56 24.90
N SER A 367 -7.25 -11.81 25.88
CA SER A 367 -7.61 -10.38 26.00
C SER A 367 -7.43 -9.65 24.67
N PRO A 368 -8.42 -8.86 24.21
CA PRO A 368 -8.39 -8.23 22.89
C PRO A 368 -7.15 -7.38 22.61
N TRP A 369 -6.60 -6.71 23.64
CA TRP A 369 -5.37 -5.94 23.47
C TRP A 369 -4.16 -6.82 23.12
N MET A 370 -4.06 -8.03 23.66
CA MET A 370 -2.99 -8.98 23.32
C MET A 370 -3.14 -9.46 21.87
N VAL A 371 -4.36 -9.85 21.49
CA VAL A 371 -4.66 -10.29 20.12
C VAL A 371 -4.35 -9.18 19.12
N GLY A 372 -4.73 -7.93 19.44
CA GLY A 372 -4.43 -6.76 18.63
C GLY A 372 -2.93 -6.49 18.48
N LEU A 373 -2.17 -6.56 19.57
CA LEU A 373 -0.71 -6.41 19.52
C LEU A 373 -0.03 -7.53 18.75
N CYS A 374 -0.45 -8.81 18.94
CA CYS A 374 0.08 -9.93 18.16
C CYS A 374 -0.22 -9.78 16.67
N CYS A 375 -1.43 -9.37 16.30
CA CYS A 375 -1.80 -9.09 14.92
C CYS A 375 -0.95 -7.95 14.35
N GLY A 376 -0.79 -6.85 15.09
CA GLY A 376 0.04 -5.73 14.68
C GLY A 376 1.51 -6.09 14.52
N ALA A 377 2.05 -6.87 15.45
CA ALA A 377 3.41 -7.39 15.37
C ALA A 377 3.60 -8.30 14.15
N ALA A 378 2.63 -9.16 13.87
CA ALA A 378 2.65 -10.06 12.72
C ALA A 378 2.67 -9.28 11.40
N ILE A 379 1.72 -8.38 11.22
CA ILE A 379 1.59 -7.58 9.98
C ILE A 379 2.75 -6.59 9.85
N GLY A 380 3.14 -5.92 10.94
CA GLY A 380 4.25 -4.97 10.93
C GLY A 380 5.59 -5.62 10.59
N SER A 381 5.92 -6.76 11.19
CA SER A 381 7.16 -7.48 10.88
C SER A 381 7.14 -8.11 9.49
N TYR A 382 5.99 -8.56 9.02
CA TYR A 382 5.79 -9.06 7.67
C TYR A 382 6.09 -7.98 6.61
N TRP A 383 5.48 -6.79 6.74
CA TRP A 383 5.75 -5.66 5.84
C TRP A 383 7.19 -5.18 5.94
N ALA A 384 7.75 -5.14 7.15
CA ALA A 384 9.14 -4.79 7.38
C ALA A 384 10.10 -5.69 6.58
N ALA A 385 9.88 -7.00 6.56
CA ALA A 385 10.67 -7.93 5.78
C ALA A 385 10.56 -7.67 4.27
N LEU A 386 9.34 -7.40 3.77
CA LEU A 386 9.08 -7.12 2.36
C LEU A 386 9.71 -5.80 1.91
N ASP A 387 9.65 -4.75 2.72
CA ASP A 387 10.25 -3.46 2.41
C ASP A 387 11.77 -3.56 2.30
N ILE A 388 12.42 -4.35 3.16
CA ILE A 388 13.86 -4.58 3.08
C ILE A 388 14.20 -5.36 1.80
N VAL A 389 13.49 -6.44 1.50
CA VAL A 389 13.73 -7.27 0.30
C VAL A 389 13.43 -6.50 -0.98
N GLY A 390 12.24 -5.93 -1.08
CA GLY A 390 11.74 -5.32 -2.31
C GLY A 390 12.30 -3.93 -2.58
N GLY A 391 12.43 -3.11 -1.54
CA GLY A 391 12.92 -1.74 -1.66
C GLY A 391 14.44 -1.66 -1.57
N ILE A 392 14.99 -2.09 -0.43
CA ILE A 392 16.39 -1.84 -0.10
C ILE A 392 17.33 -2.81 -0.85
N MET A 393 17.19 -4.11 -0.62
CA MET A 393 18.11 -5.11 -1.20
C MET A 393 18.03 -5.15 -2.73
N CYS A 394 16.84 -5.01 -3.32
CA CYS A 394 16.71 -4.92 -4.77
C CYS A 394 17.42 -3.68 -5.34
N SER A 395 17.30 -2.52 -4.69
CA SER A 395 17.98 -1.30 -5.13
C SER A 395 19.49 -1.37 -4.98
N GLU A 396 19.98 -1.94 -3.86
CA GLU A 396 21.42 -2.14 -3.59
C GLU A 396 22.06 -3.18 -4.52
N SER A 397 21.28 -4.12 -5.07
CA SER A 397 21.74 -5.18 -6.00
C SER A 397 21.62 -4.79 -7.47
N THR A 398 21.22 -3.54 -7.78
CA THR A 398 20.93 -3.13 -9.16
C THR A 398 21.78 -1.94 -9.57
N PRO A 399 22.42 -1.97 -10.78
CA PRO A 399 23.12 -0.83 -11.34
C PRO A 399 22.22 0.40 -11.47
N THR A 400 22.81 1.59 -11.32
CA THR A 400 22.06 2.86 -11.23
C THR A 400 21.17 3.11 -12.43
N ASN A 401 21.61 2.73 -13.64
CA ASN A 401 20.88 2.90 -14.91
C ASN A 401 19.65 1.98 -15.05
N LEU A 402 19.59 0.85 -14.34
CA LEU A 402 18.47 -0.10 -14.39
C LEU A 402 17.63 -0.10 -13.11
N ARG A 403 18.06 0.62 -12.06
CA ARG A 403 17.44 0.59 -10.73
C ARG A 403 15.95 0.91 -10.75
N SER A 404 15.54 1.96 -11.45
CA SER A 404 14.12 2.34 -11.55
C SER A 404 13.28 1.25 -12.23
N SER A 405 13.81 0.61 -13.26
CA SER A 405 13.12 -0.44 -14.00
C SER A 405 13.02 -1.73 -13.17
N VAL A 406 14.07 -2.12 -12.45
CA VAL A 406 14.07 -3.29 -11.55
C VAL A 406 13.12 -3.08 -10.38
N LEU A 407 13.10 -1.88 -9.78
CA LEU A 407 12.13 -1.51 -8.74
C LEU A 407 10.68 -1.46 -9.26
N GLY A 408 10.46 -1.39 -10.57
CA GLY A 408 9.15 -1.57 -11.19
C GLY A 408 8.78 -3.05 -11.42
N VAL A 409 9.75 -3.90 -11.71
CA VAL A 409 9.55 -5.36 -11.90
C VAL A 409 9.20 -6.06 -10.60
N GLN A 410 9.85 -5.67 -9.50
CA GLN A 410 9.69 -6.34 -8.19
C GLN A 410 8.24 -6.29 -7.67
N PRO A 411 7.55 -5.15 -7.58
CA PRO A 411 6.17 -5.10 -7.11
C PRO A 411 5.21 -5.89 -8.01
N MET A 412 5.44 -5.90 -9.32
CA MET A 412 4.61 -6.67 -10.24
C MET A 412 4.75 -8.18 -10.01
N LEU A 413 5.98 -8.68 -9.84
CA LEU A 413 6.20 -10.09 -9.55
C LEU A 413 5.62 -10.48 -8.19
N SER A 414 5.78 -9.61 -7.20
CA SER A 414 5.18 -9.76 -5.87
C SER A 414 3.65 -9.80 -5.94
N ALA A 415 3.03 -8.93 -6.74
CA ALA A 415 1.59 -8.93 -6.97
C ALA A 415 1.11 -10.24 -7.61
N ILE A 416 1.82 -10.78 -8.59
CA ILE A 416 1.48 -12.08 -9.19
C ILE A 416 1.54 -13.20 -8.15
N CYS A 417 2.58 -13.24 -7.32
CA CYS A 417 2.72 -14.24 -6.26
C CYS A 417 1.61 -14.11 -5.19
N SER A 418 1.24 -12.88 -4.81
CA SER A 418 0.14 -12.65 -3.87
C SER A 418 -1.21 -13.04 -4.45
N LEU A 419 -1.43 -12.82 -5.75
CA LEU A 419 -2.66 -13.25 -6.44
C LEU A 419 -2.79 -14.77 -6.49
N VAL A 420 -1.69 -15.50 -6.66
CA VAL A 420 -1.69 -16.97 -6.59
C VAL A 420 -2.08 -17.45 -5.20
N ALA A 421 -1.49 -16.89 -4.15
CA ALA A 421 -1.82 -17.22 -2.77
C ALA A 421 -3.28 -16.86 -2.43
N LEU A 422 -3.71 -15.69 -2.84
CA LEU A 422 -5.08 -15.21 -2.63
C LEU A 422 -6.09 -16.07 -3.40
N GLY A 423 -5.79 -16.43 -4.65
CA GLY A 423 -6.65 -17.33 -5.46
C GLY A 423 -6.78 -18.70 -4.82
N ALA A 424 -5.69 -19.30 -4.35
CA ALA A 424 -5.72 -20.58 -3.62
C ALA A 424 -6.53 -20.46 -2.32
N GLY A 425 -6.33 -19.41 -1.54
CA GLY A 425 -7.08 -19.12 -0.32
C GLY A 425 -8.57 -18.94 -0.59
N LEU A 426 -8.93 -18.13 -1.60
CA LEU A 426 -10.31 -17.90 -1.98
C LEU A 426 -11.04 -19.19 -2.43
N VAL A 427 -10.38 -20.04 -3.21
CA VAL A 427 -10.96 -21.34 -3.60
C VAL A 427 -11.27 -22.17 -2.36
N LEU A 428 -10.32 -22.30 -1.44
CA LEU A 428 -10.52 -23.09 -0.22
C LEU A 428 -11.60 -22.47 0.70
N ILE A 429 -11.62 -21.16 0.89
CA ILE A 429 -12.61 -20.48 1.72
C ILE A 429 -14.00 -20.58 1.08
N ASN A 430 -14.13 -20.48 -0.25
CA ASN A 430 -15.41 -20.65 -0.94
C ASN A 430 -15.95 -22.10 -0.88
N VAL A 431 -15.12 -23.08 -0.60
CA VAL A 431 -15.54 -24.49 -0.43
C VAL A 431 -15.86 -24.80 1.03
N LEU A 432 -15.05 -24.31 1.96
CA LEU A 432 -15.11 -24.67 3.38
C LEU A 432 -15.94 -23.69 4.22
N GLY A 433 -16.12 -22.46 3.76
CA GLY A 433 -16.84 -21.40 4.46
C GLY A 433 -15.93 -20.38 5.16
N ASP A 434 -16.53 -19.24 5.51
CA ASP A 434 -15.83 -18.09 6.11
C ASP A 434 -15.22 -18.40 7.48
N ALA A 435 -15.79 -19.34 8.23
CA ALA A 435 -15.27 -19.79 9.53
C ALA A 435 -13.83 -20.34 9.43
N TYR A 436 -13.48 -20.89 8.27
CA TYR A 436 -12.15 -21.45 8.02
C TYR A 436 -11.17 -20.43 7.43
N ALA A 437 -11.59 -19.19 7.16
CA ALA A 437 -10.74 -18.18 6.55
C ALA A 437 -9.43 -17.94 7.33
N GLY A 438 -9.49 -17.91 8.66
CA GLY A 438 -8.32 -17.73 9.53
C GLY A 438 -7.30 -18.85 9.40
N ILE A 439 -7.74 -20.13 9.51
CA ILE A 439 -6.82 -21.28 9.44
C ILE A 439 -6.29 -21.50 8.04
N ILE A 440 -7.08 -21.26 7.00
CA ILE A 440 -6.65 -21.34 5.59
C ILE A 440 -5.59 -20.26 5.32
N SER A 441 -5.86 -19.03 5.77
CA SER A 441 -4.91 -17.92 5.60
C SER A 441 -3.61 -18.19 6.33
N LEU A 442 -3.65 -18.69 7.56
CA LEU A 442 -2.48 -19.09 8.31
C LEU A 442 -1.71 -20.23 7.63
N GLY A 443 -2.45 -21.27 7.22
CA GLY A 443 -1.88 -22.50 6.61
C GLY A 443 -1.21 -22.25 5.26
N LEU A 444 -1.58 -21.21 4.53
CA LEU A 444 -0.92 -20.78 3.29
C LEU A 444 0.18 -19.76 3.55
N SER A 445 -0.06 -18.78 4.46
CA SER A 445 0.90 -17.71 4.73
C SER A 445 2.18 -18.19 5.39
N ILE A 446 2.09 -19.00 6.44
CA ILE A 446 3.27 -19.47 7.18
C ILE A 446 4.22 -20.31 6.27
N PRO A 447 3.77 -21.34 5.56
CA PRO A 447 4.66 -22.06 4.64
C PRO A 447 5.25 -21.17 3.56
N GLY A 448 4.48 -20.24 3.00
CA GLY A 448 4.96 -19.28 2.01
C GLY A 448 6.10 -18.42 2.57
N ILE A 449 5.90 -17.81 3.74
CA ILE A 449 6.93 -17.00 4.42
C ILE A 449 8.17 -17.84 4.74
N LEU A 450 8.01 -19.07 5.23
CA LEU A 450 9.13 -19.96 5.55
C LEU A 450 9.92 -20.35 4.30
N ILE A 451 9.27 -20.67 3.19
CA ILE A 451 9.95 -20.96 1.91
C ILE A 451 10.72 -19.72 1.44
N GLY A 452 10.11 -18.54 1.47
CA GLY A 452 10.76 -17.27 1.13
C GLY A 452 11.98 -17.01 2.02
N LEU A 453 11.85 -17.22 3.33
CA LEU A 453 12.91 -17.08 4.31
C LEU A 453 14.09 -18.04 4.03
N VAL A 454 13.82 -19.32 3.78
CA VAL A 454 14.83 -20.34 3.45
C VAL A 454 15.57 -19.98 2.16
N ILE A 455 14.86 -19.52 1.13
CA ILE A 455 15.47 -19.06 -0.13
C ILE A 455 16.39 -17.87 0.13
N ILE A 456 15.95 -16.87 0.87
CA ILE A 456 16.75 -15.68 1.19
C ILE A 456 17.98 -16.09 2.04
N PHE A 457 17.78 -16.94 3.03
CA PHE A 457 18.87 -17.41 3.90
C PHE A 457 19.99 -18.11 3.10
N TRP A 458 19.64 -19.01 2.18
CA TRP A 458 20.65 -19.84 1.49
C TRP A 458 21.14 -19.25 0.16
N LYS A 459 20.32 -18.51 -0.56
CA LYS A 459 20.63 -18.09 -1.94
C LYS A 459 20.94 -16.61 -2.10
N VAL A 460 20.54 -15.77 -1.16
CA VAL A 460 20.75 -14.32 -1.21
C VAL A 460 21.95 -13.94 -0.34
N ARG A 461 22.83 -13.09 -0.86
CA ARG A 461 23.98 -12.53 -0.13
C ARG A 461 23.58 -11.24 0.59
N GLU A 462 24.35 -10.89 1.63
CA GLU A 462 24.22 -9.59 2.29
C GLU A 462 24.51 -8.44 1.30
N THR A 463 23.70 -7.39 1.36
CA THR A 463 23.85 -6.24 0.45
C THR A 463 24.36 -4.97 1.16
N LYS A 464 24.38 -4.94 2.49
CA LYS A 464 24.92 -3.82 3.25
C LYS A 464 26.39 -3.59 2.94
N ASN A 465 26.74 -2.40 2.44
CA ASN A 465 28.10 -2.02 2.06
C ASN A 465 28.79 -2.95 1.06
N ALA A 466 28.03 -3.79 0.36
CA ALA A 466 28.61 -4.68 -0.64
C ALA A 466 28.91 -3.90 -1.92
N ASP A 467 30.05 -4.20 -2.53
CA ASP A 467 30.37 -3.70 -3.86
C ASP A 467 29.40 -4.32 -4.88
N LEU A 468 28.87 -3.47 -5.76
CA LEU A 468 27.93 -3.89 -6.78
C LEU A 468 28.51 -4.99 -7.71
N GLU A 469 29.80 -4.89 -8.02
CA GLU A 469 30.52 -5.88 -8.83
C GLU A 469 30.61 -7.23 -8.11
N ALA A 470 30.77 -7.23 -6.79
CA ALA A 470 30.81 -8.45 -5.98
C ALA A 470 29.45 -9.13 -5.88
N LEU A 471 28.34 -8.38 -5.95
CA LEU A 471 26.97 -8.90 -5.90
C LEU A 471 26.49 -9.42 -7.25
N THR A 472 26.89 -8.78 -8.35
CA THR A 472 26.45 -9.14 -9.70
C THR A 472 27.27 -10.27 -10.32
N GLY A 473 28.45 -10.57 -9.77
CA GLY A 473 29.44 -11.49 -10.37
C GLY A 473 30.08 -10.84 -11.61
N ARG A 474 31.36 -11.01 -11.78
CA ARG A 474 32.05 -10.61 -13.03
C ARG A 474 31.47 -11.38 -14.21
N GLU A 475 30.39 -10.89 -14.80
CA GLU A 475 30.01 -11.25 -16.17
C GLU A 475 30.54 -10.16 -17.08
N GLU A 476 31.32 -10.60 -18.08
CA GLU A 476 32.03 -9.80 -19.05
C GLU A 476 31.17 -8.70 -19.67
N PRO A 477 31.78 -7.55 -20.02
CA PRO A 477 31.09 -6.51 -20.74
C PRO A 477 30.50 -7.11 -22.03
N ILE A 478 29.25 -6.82 -22.30
CA ILE A 478 28.60 -7.15 -23.56
C ILE A 478 29.40 -6.46 -24.66
N THR A 479 30.39 -7.17 -25.21
CA THR A 479 31.03 -6.76 -26.46
C THR A 479 29.93 -6.70 -27.50
N GLN A 480 29.67 -5.49 -27.95
CA GLN A 480 28.96 -5.24 -29.22
C GLN A 480 29.63 -6.10 -30.27
N LYS A 481 29.01 -7.20 -30.64
CA LYS A 481 29.28 -7.85 -31.90
C LYS A 481 28.24 -7.41 -32.90
N GLY A 482 28.75 -6.66 -33.89
CA GLY A 482 28.37 -6.42 -35.26
C GLY A 482 26.90 -6.41 -35.66
#